data_d3fc2d1cac34f35d01c4afa677b36307
#
_entry.id   d3fc2d1cac34f35d01c4afa677b36307
#
_cell.length_a   1.000
_cell.length_b   1.000
_cell.length_c   1.000
_cell.angle_alpha   90.00
_cell.angle_beta   90.00
_cell.angle_gamma   90.00
#
_symmetry.space_group_name_H-M   'P 1'
#
loop_
_entity.id
_entity.type
_entity.pdbx_description
1 polymer ?
#
loop_
_entity_poly.entity_id
_entity_poly.type
_entity_poly.pdbx_seq_one_letter_code
_entity_poly.pdbx_strand_id
1 'polypeptide(L)'
;MPDAIGADAPASSGDTKSTAPSGNSNAPSGTGLVSEEAVQKGYVWMNEVNNNIFDSTYEDLVDYFGVEGEFVKEEYSDHMKRNQRYYKWVSKDDPSHYVYVNFAEEAPGVYKISAFNTSGFSGEEAIEKYLDTVKAEAAEADKASTANTKMKDFAVTVTQFAHDDVAVKITTKIPESGWSYDEGKKCLVENDDPTAFGAGAIRFEVRANVEDFDYYKDNFENYQDIDDRVIGGITFKGRTYKRIGYDWIEYVAQIDDGRALSIGLTDIDCVPGTMPDVILSGMTIQ
;
A
#
# COMPACT_ATOMS: atom_id res chain seq x y z
N MET A 1 -30.22 -4.99 -73.86
CA MET A 1 -31.45 -5.59 -73.32
C MET A 1 -31.22 -7.08 -73.12
N PRO A 2 -31.64 -7.67 -72.11
CA PRO A 2 -32.49 -7.29 -70.96
C PRO A 2 -31.78 -7.36 -69.61
N ASP A 3 -32.25 -6.91 -68.61
CA ASP A 3 -33.32 -6.85 -67.66
C ASP A 3 -32.75 -6.77 -66.24
N ALA A 4 -33.19 -5.78 -65.52
CA ALA A 4 -32.97 -5.58 -64.12
C ALA A 4 -33.81 -6.58 -63.33
N ILE A 5 -33.22 -7.19 -62.27
CA ILE A 5 -33.98 -7.79 -61.19
C ILE A 5 -33.48 -7.22 -59.86
N GLY A 6 -34.36 -6.45 -59.24
CA GLY A 6 -34.18 -6.01 -57.88
C GLY A 6 -34.26 -7.17 -56.90
N ALA A 7 -33.46 -7.10 -55.84
CA ALA A 7 -33.63 -7.96 -54.68
C ALA A 7 -33.66 -7.07 -53.43
N ASP A 8 -34.84 -7.05 -52.81
CA ASP A 8 -35.12 -6.46 -51.51
C ASP A 8 -34.21 -6.99 -50.43
N ALA A 9 -33.63 -6.08 -49.66
CA ALA A 9 -33.02 -6.41 -48.39
C ALA A 9 -34.08 -6.29 -47.28
N PRO A 10 -34.27 -7.30 -46.41
CA PRO A 10 -35.13 -7.15 -45.26
C PRO A 10 -34.42 -6.31 -44.17
N ALA A 11 -35.08 -5.26 -43.78
CA ALA A 11 -34.76 -4.51 -42.57
C ALA A 11 -34.96 -5.43 -41.35
N SER A 12 -33.88 -5.73 -40.65
CA SER A 12 -33.93 -6.34 -39.32
C SER A 12 -33.70 -5.26 -38.28
N SER A 13 -34.78 -4.67 -37.83
CA SER A 13 -34.86 -3.93 -36.58
C SER A 13 -34.86 -4.94 -35.43
N GLY A 14 -33.72 -5.16 -34.83
CA GLY A 14 -33.54 -5.90 -33.60
C GLY A 14 -33.08 -4.98 -32.49
N ASP A 15 -33.98 -4.15 -31.95
CA ASP A 15 -33.82 -3.53 -30.65
C ASP A 15 -33.76 -4.63 -29.57
N THR A 16 -32.58 -5.16 -29.32
CA THR A 16 -32.30 -5.88 -28.07
C THR A 16 -32.14 -4.86 -26.96
N LYS A 17 -33.27 -4.46 -26.38
CA LYS A 17 -33.36 -3.79 -25.12
C LYS A 17 -32.71 -4.71 -24.08
N SER A 18 -31.43 -4.45 -23.79
CA SER A 18 -30.74 -5.03 -22.64
C SER A 18 -31.49 -4.53 -21.41
N THR A 19 -32.38 -5.35 -20.88
CA THR A 19 -32.92 -5.19 -19.55
C THR A 19 -31.81 -5.58 -18.57
N ALA A 20 -30.99 -4.58 -18.20
CA ALA A 20 -30.20 -4.68 -16.97
C ALA A 20 -31.18 -5.01 -15.82
N PRO A 21 -30.89 -5.98 -14.96
CA PRO A 21 -31.72 -6.20 -13.79
C PRO A 21 -31.67 -4.93 -12.97
N SER A 22 -32.84 -4.27 -12.81
CA SER A 22 -33.03 -3.22 -11.81
C SER A 22 -33.01 -3.91 -10.45
N GLY A 23 -31.81 -4.31 -10.02
CA GLY A 23 -31.58 -4.80 -8.70
C GLY A 23 -31.66 -3.62 -7.74
N ASN A 24 -32.50 -3.75 -6.73
CA ASN A 24 -32.46 -2.89 -5.57
C ASN A 24 -31.09 -3.10 -4.93
N SER A 25 -30.12 -2.26 -5.32
CA SER A 25 -28.76 -2.35 -4.80
C SER A 25 -28.81 -1.95 -3.32
N ASN A 26 -28.46 -2.89 -2.43
CA ASN A 26 -28.25 -2.60 -1.00
C ASN A 26 -26.89 -1.92 -0.78
N ALA A 27 -26.36 -1.23 -1.79
CA ALA A 27 -25.10 -0.51 -1.67
C ALA A 27 -25.26 0.61 -0.64
N PRO A 28 -24.35 0.75 0.32
CA PRO A 28 -24.34 1.87 1.25
C PRO A 28 -24.25 3.18 0.47
N SER A 29 -24.95 4.22 0.93
CA SER A 29 -24.95 5.52 0.28
C SER A 29 -25.20 6.63 1.27
N GLY A 30 -24.26 7.57 1.31
CA GLY A 30 -24.36 8.82 2.03
C GLY A 30 -24.52 10.02 1.09
N THR A 31 -24.24 11.21 1.63
CA THR A 31 -24.28 12.44 0.84
C THR A 31 -23.02 12.67 0.01
N GLY A 32 -21.92 12.02 0.37
CA GLY A 32 -20.59 12.24 -0.21
C GLY A 32 -20.04 13.66 -0.01
N LEU A 33 -20.67 14.48 0.84
CA LEU A 33 -20.28 15.89 0.99
C LEU A 33 -19.20 16.04 2.08
N VAL A 34 -18.02 16.52 1.68
CA VAL A 34 -16.86 16.75 2.55
C VAL A 34 -16.34 18.19 2.40
N SER A 35 -15.38 18.60 3.23
CA SER A 35 -14.72 19.89 3.05
C SER A 35 -13.79 19.87 1.83
N GLU A 36 -13.45 21.04 1.30
CA GLU A 36 -12.45 21.18 0.23
C GLU A 36 -11.11 20.55 0.64
N GLU A 37 -10.67 20.82 1.87
CA GLU A 37 -9.45 20.24 2.42
C GLU A 37 -9.50 18.70 2.44
N ALA A 38 -10.62 18.11 2.83
CA ALA A 38 -10.77 16.66 2.87
C ALA A 38 -10.68 16.02 1.46
N VAL A 39 -11.24 16.65 0.44
CA VAL A 39 -11.12 16.18 -0.96
C VAL A 39 -9.66 16.22 -1.42
N GLN A 40 -8.95 17.32 -1.15
CA GLN A 40 -7.54 17.46 -1.54
C GLN A 40 -6.63 16.50 -0.78
N LYS A 41 -6.80 16.38 0.53
CA LYS A 41 -6.06 15.39 1.34
C LYS A 41 -6.36 13.96 0.89
N GLY A 42 -7.61 13.64 0.58
CA GLY A 42 -7.99 12.34 0.04
C GLY A 42 -7.27 12.02 -1.27
N TYR A 43 -7.14 13.00 -2.15
CA TYR A 43 -6.34 12.85 -3.36
C TYR A 43 -4.87 12.52 -3.04
N VAL A 44 -4.26 13.28 -2.12
CA VAL A 44 -2.84 13.06 -1.73
C VAL A 44 -2.67 11.70 -1.07
N TRP A 45 -3.57 11.29 -0.18
CA TRP A 45 -3.52 9.99 0.46
C TRP A 45 -3.59 8.85 -0.55
N MET A 46 -4.50 8.94 -1.52
CA MET A 46 -4.70 7.89 -2.53
C MET A 46 -3.56 7.78 -3.54
N ASN A 47 -2.85 8.87 -3.84
CA ASN A 47 -1.82 8.87 -4.87
C ASN A 47 -0.39 8.76 -4.32
N GLU A 48 -0.13 9.30 -3.12
CA GLU A 48 1.23 9.54 -2.64
C GLU A 48 1.54 8.82 -1.31
N VAL A 49 0.52 8.40 -0.56
CA VAL A 49 0.72 7.88 0.79
C VAL A 49 0.27 6.42 0.92
N ASN A 50 -0.88 6.07 0.36
CA ASN A 50 -1.38 4.70 0.42
C ASN A 50 -0.80 3.85 -0.72
N ASN A 51 0.32 3.20 -0.49
CA ASN A 51 0.99 2.33 -1.47
C ASN A 51 0.14 1.11 -1.88
N ASN A 52 -0.84 0.73 -1.05
CA ASN A 52 -1.75 -0.40 -1.27
C ASN A 52 -3.17 0.06 -1.60
N ILE A 53 -3.33 1.20 -2.27
CA ILE A 53 -4.65 1.81 -2.53
C ILE A 53 -5.66 0.83 -3.17
N PHE A 54 -5.22 -0.08 -4.03
CA PHE A 54 -6.07 -1.07 -4.68
C PHE A 54 -6.51 -2.22 -3.77
N ASP A 55 -5.93 -2.32 -2.57
CA ASP A 55 -6.40 -3.22 -1.52
C ASP A 55 -7.47 -2.58 -0.62
N SER A 56 -7.59 -1.26 -0.68
CA SER A 56 -8.56 -0.52 0.13
C SER A 56 -10.00 -0.80 -0.30
N THR A 57 -10.87 -0.90 0.70
CA THR A 57 -12.29 -1.15 0.56
C THR A 57 -13.11 0.15 0.56
N TYR A 58 -14.42 0.05 0.37
CA TYR A 58 -15.33 1.18 0.53
C TYR A 58 -15.31 1.71 1.97
N GLU A 59 -15.28 0.80 2.94
CA GLU A 59 -15.24 1.11 4.37
C GLU A 59 -13.99 1.91 4.75
N ASP A 60 -12.82 1.58 4.19
CA ASP A 60 -11.58 2.33 4.42
C ASP A 60 -11.69 3.80 3.95
N LEU A 61 -12.40 4.04 2.83
CA LEU A 61 -12.64 5.40 2.36
C LEU A 61 -13.70 6.12 3.20
N VAL A 62 -14.73 5.41 3.69
CA VAL A 62 -15.70 5.98 4.63
C VAL A 62 -15.01 6.42 5.91
N ASP A 63 -14.11 5.59 6.44
CA ASP A 63 -13.33 5.91 7.64
C ASP A 63 -12.40 7.12 7.38
N TYR A 64 -11.74 7.15 6.23
CA TYR A 64 -10.86 8.26 5.85
C TYR A 64 -11.62 9.59 5.71
N PHE A 65 -12.72 9.61 4.97
CA PHE A 65 -13.51 10.83 4.74
C PHE A 65 -14.46 11.18 5.89
N GLY A 66 -14.69 10.25 6.82
CA GLY A 66 -15.63 10.40 7.94
C GLY A 66 -17.10 10.45 7.54
N VAL A 67 -17.42 10.17 6.28
CA VAL A 67 -18.79 10.14 5.73
C VAL A 67 -18.90 9.10 4.61
N GLU A 68 -20.07 8.48 4.50
CA GLU A 68 -20.38 7.62 3.36
C GLU A 68 -20.36 8.40 2.04
N GLY A 69 -19.79 7.79 1.00
CA GLY A 69 -19.79 8.34 -0.36
C GLY A 69 -21.20 8.38 -0.97
N GLU A 70 -21.43 9.33 -1.86
CA GLU A 70 -22.61 9.34 -2.71
C GLU A 70 -22.53 8.16 -3.67
N PHE A 71 -23.52 7.25 -3.61
CA PHE A 71 -23.63 6.15 -4.56
C PHE A 71 -24.04 6.68 -5.93
N VAL A 72 -23.22 6.41 -6.96
CA VAL A 72 -23.48 6.89 -8.32
C VAL A 72 -24.15 5.82 -9.17
N LYS A 73 -23.61 4.61 -9.19
CA LYS A 73 -24.15 3.48 -9.94
C LYS A 73 -23.53 2.15 -9.52
N GLU A 74 -24.19 1.07 -9.91
CA GLU A 74 -23.63 -0.28 -9.94
C GLU A 74 -23.81 -0.85 -11.34
N GLU A 75 -22.80 -1.53 -11.87
CA GLU A 75 -22.87 -2.18 -13.18
C GLU A 75 -21.99 -3.43 -13.21
N TYR A 76 -22.36 -4.38 -14.08
CA TYR A 76 -21.52 -5.54 -14.34
C TYR A 76 -20.52 -5.22 -15.46
N SER A 77 -19.24 -5.46 -15.21
CA SER A 77 -18.19 -5.30 -16.21
C SER A 77 -17.97 -6.62 -16.97
N ASP A 78 -18.35 -6.64 -18.24
CA ASP A 78 -18.10 -7.79 -19.11
C ASP A 78 -16.61 -8.08 -19.30
N HIS A 79 -15.78 -7.06 -19.25
CA HIS A 79 -14.32 -7.19 -19.38
C HIS A 79 -13.71 -7.81 -18.12
N MET A 80 -14.07 -7.31 -16.95
CA MET A 80 -13.53 -7.79 -15.67
C MET A 80 -14.27 -9.00 -15.12
N LYS A 81 -15.46 -9.33 -15.69
CA LYS A 81 -16.35 -10.42 -15.26
C LYS A 81 -16.78 -10.31 -13.79
N ARG A 82 -17.00 -9.09 -13.32
CA ARG A 82 -17.38 -8.79 -11.93
C ARG A 82 -18.27 -7.54 -11.84
N ASN A 83 -18.98 -7.42 -10.72
CA ASN A 83 -19.76 -6.22 -10.42
C ASN A 83 -18.82 -5.07 -10.05
N GLN A 84 -19.26 -3.87 -10.37
CA GLN A 84 -18.55 -2.64 -10.04
C GLN A 84 -19.51 -1.66 -9.41
N ARG A 85 -19.06 -0.97 -8.34
CA ARG A 85 -19.76 0.10 -7.65
C ARG A 85 -18.98 1.38 -7.75
N TYR A 86 -19.70 2.48 -7.99
CA TYR A 86 -19.11 3.80 -8.15
C TYR A 86 -19.62 4.73 -7.08
N TYR A 87 -18.69 5.38 -6.41
CA TYR A 87 -18.95 6.34 -5.34
C TYR A 87 -18.24 7.66 -5.60
N LYS A 88 -18.76 8.73 -5.00
CA LYS A 88 -18.22 10.07 -5.15
C LYS A 88 -18.18 10.79 -3.81
N TRP A 89 -17.06 11.44 -3.53
CA TRP A 89 -16.90 12.42 -2.45
C TRP A 89 -16.69 13.79 -3.08
N VAL A 90 -17.47 14.77 -2.68
CA VAL A 90 -17.58 16.10 -3.33
C VAL A 90 -17.32 17.19 -2.30
N SER A 91 -16.57 18.21 -2.68
CA SER A 91 -16.38 19.40 -1.85
C SER A 91 -17.72 20.13 -1.64
N LYS A 92 -17.99 20.50 -0.38
CA LYS A 92 -19.10 21.38 -0.02
C LYS A 92 -18.90 22.81 -0.51
N ASP A 93 -17.62 23.22 -0.66
CA ASP A 93 -17.23 24.58 -0.98
C ASP A 93 -17.23 24.80 -2.50
N ASP A 94 -16.80 23.79 -3.27
CA ASP A 94 -16.84 23.78 -4.73
C ASP A 94 -17.21 22.39 -5.27
N PRO A 95 -18.45 22.19 -5.75
CA PRO A 95 -18.89 20.89 -6.25
C PRO A 95 -18.18 20.40 -7.53
N SER A 96 -17.35 21.22 -8.16
CA SER A 96 -16.48 20.76 -9.25
C SER A 96 -15.27 19.99 -8.75
N HIS A 97 -14.94 20.12 -7.47
CA HIS A 97 -13.85 19.43 -6.80
C HIS A 97 -14.36 18.13 -6.17
N TYR A 98 -13.85 17.01 -6.64
CA TYR A 98 -14.30 15.70 -6.17
C TYR A 98 -13.27 14.59 -6.34
N VAL A 99 -13.46 13.53 -5.55
CA VAL A 99 -12.85 12.21 -5.74
C VAL A 99 -13.96 11.24 -6.16
N TYR A 100 -13.75 10.54 -7.25
CA TYR A 100 -14.66 9.55 -7.82
C TYR A 100 -13.97 8.19 -7.85
N VAL A 101 -14.57 7.19 -7.23
CA VAL A 101 -13.92 5.89 -7.02
C VAL A 101 -14.78 4.76 -7.59
N ASN A 102 -14.13 3.86 -8.29
CA ASN A 102 -14.70 2.60 -8.77
C ASN A 102 -14.18 1.45 -7.89
N PHE A 103 -15.09 0.67 -7.33
CA PHE A 103 -14.79 -0.53 -6.56
C PHE A 103 -15.24 -1.75 -7.35
N ALA A 104 -14.37 -2.75 -7.51
CA ALA A 104 -14.68 -4.02 -8.15
C ALA A 104 -14.91 -5.11 -7.09
N GLU A 105 -15.89 -5.99 -7.33
CA GLU A 105 -16.17 -7.12 -6.45
C GLU A 105 -15.09 -8.20 -6.60
N GLU A 106 -14.23 -8.34 -5.58
CA GLU A 106 -13.14 -9.33 -5.55
C GLU A 106 -13.61 -10.70 -5.04
N ALA A 107 -14.55 -10.70 -4.11
CA ALA A 107 -15.25 -11.88 -3.59
C ALA A 107 -16.71 -11.49 -3.30
N PRO A 108 -17.64 -12.42 -3.14
CA PRO A 108 -19.05 -12.10 -2.89
C PRO A 108 -19.23 -11.09 -1.75
N GLY A 109 -19.63 -9.87 -2.09
CA GLY A 109 -19.85 -8.77 -1.16
C GLY A 109 -18.59 -8.01 -0.72
N VAL A 110 -17.40 -8.37 -1.20
CA VAL A 110 -16.13 -7.67 -0.90
C VAL A 110 -15.73 -6.82 -2.10
N TYR A 111 -15.74 -5.51 -1.93
CA TYR A 111 -15.45 -4.54 -2.96
C TYR A 111 -14.15 -3.79 -2.65
N LYS A 112 -13.16 -3.86 -3.55
CA LYS A 112 -11.89 -3.14 -3.45
C LYS A 112 -11.77 -2.10 -4.55
N ILE A 113 -10.95 -1.06 -4.32
CA ILE A 113 -10.69 -0.02 -5.33
C ILE A 113 -10.09 -0.66 -6.58
N SER A 114 -10.67 -0.36 -7.73
CA SER A 114 -10.14 -0.78 -9.04
C SER A 114 -9.68 0.41 -9.88
N ALA A 115 -10.24 1.58 -9.65
CA ALA A 115 -9.84 2.82 -10.28
C ALA A 115 -10.39 4.03 -9.50
N PHE A 116 -9.73 5.16 -9.61
CA PHE A 116 -10.26 6.42 -9.10
C PHE A 116 -9.90 7.58 -10.03
N ASN A 117 -10.64 8.68 -9.90
CA ASN A 117 -10.42 9.91 -10.65
C ASN A 117 -10.75 11.12 -9.75
N THR A 118 -10.08 12.21 -10.01
CA THR A 118 -10.29 13.48 -9.30
C THR A 118 -10.60 14.60 -10.29
N SER A 119 -11.28 15.63 -9.86
CA SER A 119 -11.59 16.81 -10.68
C SER A 119 -11.62 18.08 -9.86
N GLY A 120 -11.28 19.17 -10.55
CA GLY A 120 -11.48 20.55 -10.07
C GLY A 120 -10.27 21.17 -9.40
N PHE A 121 -9.21 20.42 -9.03
CA PHE A 121 -8.01 20.97 -8.42
C PHE A 121 -6.72 20.46 -9.08
N SER A 122 -5.62 21.20 -8.88
CA SER A 122 -4.29 20.78 -9.33
C SER A 122 -3.76 19.70 -8.37
N GLY A 123 -3.46 18.52 -8.91
CA GLY A 123 -2.84 17.45 -8.14
C GLY A 123 -1.49 17.86 -7.54
N GLU A 124 -0.65 18.56 -8.30
CA GLU A 124 0.66 19.03 -7.85
C GLU A 124 0.53 20.04 -6.69
N GLU A 125 -0.39 21.00 -6.78
CA GLU A 125 -0.65 21.96 -5.71
C GLU A 125 -1.17 21.28 -4.43
N ALA A 126 -2.05 20.30 -4.56
CA ALA A 126 -2.55 19.54 -3.42
C ALA A 126 -1.43 18.69 -2.78
N ILE A 127 -0.56 18.07 -3.59
CA ILE A 127 0.59 17.29 -3.12
C ILE A 127 1.54 18.19 -2.34
N GLU A 128 2.00 19.31 -2.90
CA GLU A 128 2.91 20.23 -2.25
C GLU A 128 2.34 20.74 -0.90
N LYS A 129 1.04 21.01 -0.87
CA LYS A 129 0.41 21.61 0.32
C LYS A 129 0.13 20.60 1.44
N TYR A 130 -0.26 19.37 1.12
CA TYR A 130 -0.82 18.44 2.11
C TYR A 130 0.01 17.18 2.35
N LEU A 131 1.07 16.91 1.58
CA LEU A 131 1.82 15.65 1.66
C LEU A 131 2.31 15.35 3.09
N ASP A 132 3.00 16.32 3.71
CA ASP A 132 3.54 16.13 5.06
C ASP A 132 2.43 15.92 6.10
N THR A 133 1.31 16.65 5.94
CA THR A 133 0.17 16.52 6.86
C THR A 133 -0.48 15.14 6.73
N VAL A 134 -0.72 14.68 5.51
CA VAL A 134 -1.36 13.37 5.25
C VAL A 134 -0.45 12.23 5.69
N LYS A 135 0.86 12.32 5.47
CA LYS A 135 1.83 11.35 6.00
C LYS A 135 1.81 11.28 7.53
N ALA A 136 1.74 12.44 8.20
CA ALA A 136 1.68 12.47 9.66
C ALA A 136 0.35 11.88 10.18
N GLU A 137 -0.78 12.19 9.54
CA GLU A 137 -2.09 11.63 9.90
C GLU A 137 -2.13 10.11 9.69
N ALA A 138 -1.58 9.60 8.58
CA ALA A 138 -1.46 8.17 8.32
C ALA A 138 -0.58 7.46 9.37
N ALA A 139 0.55 8.05 9.74
CA ALA A 139 1.43 7.51 10.79
C ALA A 139 0.75 7.49 12.17
N GLU A 140 -0.06 8.49 12.51
CA GLU A 140 -0.83 8.47 13.77
C GLU A 140 -1.94 7.41 13.76
N ALA A 141 -2.63 7.21 12.63
CA ALA A 141 -3.62 6.16 12.47
C ALA A 141 -2.98 4.77 12.61
N ASP A 142 -1.80 4.56 12.01
CA ASP A 142 -1.04 3.32 12.12
C ASP A 142 -0.59 3.06 13.58
N LYS A 143 -0.12 4.07 14.30
CA LYS A 143 0.20 3.95 15.74
C LYS A 143 -1.01 3.50 16.57
N ALA A 144 -2.18 4.06 16.32
CA ALA A 144 -3.41 3.70 17.03
C ALA A 144 -3.82 2.25 16.72
N SER A 145 -3.68 1.82 15.47
CA SER A 145 -3.90 0.44 15.03
C SER A 145 -2.90 -0.51 15.69
N THR A 146 -1.62 -0.16 15.69
CA THR A 146 -0.52 -0.93 16.29
C THR A 146 -0.75 -1.20 17.77
N ALA A 147 -1.20 -0.20 18.53
CA ALA A 147 -1.43 -0.34 19.98
C ALA A 147 -2.47 -1.40 20.35
N ASN A 148 -3.39 -1.72 19.46
CA ASN A 148 -4.46 -2.70 19.67
C ASN A 148 -4.17 -4.06 19.01
N THR A 149 -3.06 -4.19 18.28
CA THR A 149 -2.73 -5.39 17.52
C THR A 149 -2.24 -6.52 18.43
N LYS A 150 -2.81 -7.71 18.26
CA LYS A 150 -2.32 -8.92 18.94
C LYS A 150 -1.00 -9.38 18.31
N MET A 151 -0.02 -9.63 19.18
CA MET A 151 1.34 -10.00 18.78
C MET A 151 1.64 -11.46 19.12
N LYS A 152 2.38 -12.14 18.25
CA LYS A 152 2.96 -13.47 18.48
C LYS A 152 4.49 -13.42 18.51
N ASP A 153 5.11 -14.36 19.21
CA ASP A 153 6.56 -14.48 19.22
C ASP A 153 7.07 -14.93 17.83
N PHE A 154 8.15 -14.33 17.40
CA PHE A 154 8.84 -14.63 16.16
C PHE A 154 10.33 -14.85 16.42
N ALA A 155 10.91 -15.86 15.78
CA ALA A 155 12.33 -16.13 15.83
C ALA A 155 12.82 -16.65 14.49
N VAL A 156 13.96 -16.16 14.03
CA VAL A 156 14.60 -16.59 12.80
C VAL A 156 16.11 -16.61 12.98
N THR A 157 16.78 -17.54 12.29
CA THR A 157 18.24 -17.55 12.14
C THR A 157 18.55 -17.17 10.69
N VAL A 158 19.20 -16.03 10.51
CA VAL A 158 19.62 -15.53 9.19
C VAL A 158 21.07 -15.88 8.99
N THR A 159 21.38 -16.61 7.91
CA THR A 159 22.74 -16.98 7.54
C THR A 159 23.28 -16.08 6.44
N GLN A 160 24.59 -15.90 6.42
CA GLN A 160 25.27 -15.28 5.29
C GLN A 160 25.08 -16.14 4.03
N PHE A 161 24.91 -15.50 2.87
CA PHE A 161 24.81 -16.22 1.60
C PHE A 161 26.08 -17.05 1.35
N ALA A 162 25.89 -18.35 1.05
CA ALA A 162 26.93 -19.35 0.83
C ALA A 162 27.87 -19.64 2.04
N HIS A 163 27.54 -19.15 3.24
CA HIS A 163 28.28 -19.37 4.47
C HIS A 163 27.34 -19.63 5.64
N ASP A 164 26.87 -20.88 5.77
CA ASP A 164 25.88 -21.27 6.78
C ASP A 164 26.43 -21.25 8.22
N ASP A 165 27.76 -21.19 8.38
CA ASP A 165 28.47 -21.05 9.64
C ASP A 165 28.46 -19.61 10.19
N VAL A 166 28.16 -18.62 9.33
CA VAL A 166 27.99 -17.23 9.73
C VAL A 166 26.51 -16.92 9.86
N ALA A 167 25.99 -16.91 11.06
CA ALA A 167 24.59 -16.77 11.34
C ALA A 167 24.29 -15.78 12.47
N VAL A 168 23.16 -15.08 12.38
CA VAL A 168 22.60 -14.21 13.41
C VAL A 168 21.20 -14.68 13.74
N LYS A 169 20.92 -14.90 15.03
CA LYS A 169 19.59 -15.22 15.51
C LYS A 169 18.88 -13.93 15.91
N ILE A 170 17.70 -13.72 15.34
CA ILE A 170 16.82 -12.57 15.61
C ILE A 170 15.55 -13.10 16.26
N THR A 171 15.15 -12.50 17.37
CA THR A 171 13.84 -12.74 17.99
C THR A 171 13.12 -11.43 18.20
N THR A 172 11.82 -11.41 17.99
CA THR A 172 10.95 -10.25 18.21
C THR A 172 9.50 -10.71 18.38
N LYS A 173 8.58 -9.77 18.39
CA LYS A 173 7.14 -10.04 18.24
C LYS A 173 6.66 -9.45 16.93
N ILE A 174 5.76 -10.15 16.25
CA ILE A 174 5.09 -9.69 15.04
C ILE A 174 3.57 -9.82 15.21
N PRO A 175 2.74 -9.12 14.46
CA PRO A 175 1.29 -9.32 14.46
C PRO A 175 0.90 -10.78 14.24
N GLU A 176 -0.19 -11.22 14.87
CA GLU A 176 -0.75 -12.57 14.66
C GLU A 176 -1.22 -12.78 13.23
N SER A 177 -1.68 -11.69 12.56
CA SER A 177 -2.14 -11.65 11.17
C SER A 177 -1.59 -10.42 10.45
N GLY A 178 -1.59 -10.45 9.12
CA GLY A 178 -1.11 -9.35 8.28
C GLY A 178 0.41 -9.23 8.20
N TRP A 179 1.17 -10.14 8.85
CA TRP A 179 2.62 -10.21 8.75
C TRP A 179 3.09 -11.66 8.73
N SER A 180 3.89 -12.00 7.74
CA SER A 180 4.48 -13.31 7.58
C SER A 180 5.97 -13.23 7.25
N TYR A 181 6.69 -14.34 7.46
CA TYR A 181 8.10 -14.44 7.12
C TYR A 181 8.28 -15.27 5.83
N ASP A 182 8.93 -14.66 4.85
CA ASP A 182 9.37 -15.33 3.62
C ASP A 182 10.81 -15.83 3.79
N GLU A 183 10.98 -17.14 3.94
CA GLU A 183 12.28 -17.77 4.11
C GLU A 183 13.18 -17.62 2.88
N GLY A 184 12.61 -17.63 1.68
CA GLY A 184 13.35 -17.51 0.44
C GLY A 184 13.97 -16.11 0.25
N LYS A 185 13.25 -15.09 0.69
CA LYS A 185 13.66 -13.68 0.60
C LYS A 185 14.32 -13.20 1.89
N LYS A 186 14.27 -13.96 2.98
CA LYS A 186 14.75 -13.61 4.33
C LYS A 186 14.15 -12.28 4.83
N CYS A 187 12.84 -12.12 4.70
CA CYS A 187 12.15 -10.90 5.10
C CYS A 187 10.81 -11.18 5.78
N LEU A 188 10.44 -10.28 6.69
CA LEU A 188 9.06 -10.12 7.15
C LEU A 188 8.31 -9.30 6.10
N VAL A 189 7.15 -9.76 5.69
CA VAL A 189 6.32 -9.11 4.65
C VAL A 189 5.01 -8.67 5.28
N GLU A 190 4.65 -7.43 5.03
CA GLU A 190 3.36 -6.87 5.40
C GLU A 190 2.25 -7.42 4.48
N ASN A 191 1.01 -7.45 5.00
CA ASN A 191 -0.19 -7.92 4.30
C ASN A 191 -0.16 -9.40 3.86
N ASP A 192 0.75 -10.21 4.45
CA ASP A 192 0.91 -11.64 4.13
C ASP A 192 1.11 -11.90 2.61
N ASP A 193 1.59 -10.91 1.85
CA ASP A 193 1.78 -11.01 0.41
C ASP A 193 3.18 -11.54 0.04
N PRO A 194 3.32 -12.86 -0.22
CA PRO A 194 4.59 -13.44 -0.63
C PRO A 194 5.01 -13.02 -2.05
N THR A 195 4.12 -12.39 -2.82
CA THR A 195 4.40 -11.93 -4.18
C THR A 195 4.91 -10.50 -4.22
N ALA A 196 4.75 -9.72 -3.13
CA ALA A 196 5.32 -8.39 -3.02
C ALA A 196 6.83 -8.45 -3.22
N PHE A 197 7.29 -8.06 -4.41
CA PHE A 197 8.68 -8.25 -4.83
C PHE A 197 9.65 -7.30 -4.13
N GLY A 198 9.17 -6.54 -3.16
CA GLY A 198 10.05 -5.63 -2.45
C GLY A 198 9.37 -4.62 -1.55
N ALA A 199 8.16 -4.20 -1.85
CA ALA A 199 7.40 -3.24 -1.06
C ALA A 199 6.88 -3.89 0.24
N GLY A 200 6.71 -3.10 1.30
CA GLY A 200 6.14 -3.56 2.56
C GLY A 200 6.96 -4.63 3.28
N ALA A 201 8.31 -4.57 3.25
CA ALA A 201 9.12 -5.63 3.81
C ALA A 201 10.22 -5.14 4.77
N ILE A 202 10.48 -5.93 5.83
CA ILE A 202 11.66 -5.81 6.69
C ILE A 202 12.60 -6.96 6.35
N ARG A 203 13.73 -6.66 5.73
CA ARG A 203 14.72 -7.62 5.23
C ARG A 203 15.88 -7.77 6.20
N PHE A 204 16.41 -8.98 6.29
CA PHE A 204 17.57 -9.28 7.09
C PHE A 204 18.69 -9.82 6.20
N GLU A 205 19.87 -9.23 6.29
CA GLU A 205 21.05 -9.69 5.57
C GLU A 205 22.25 -9.75 6.51
N VAL A 206 22.97 -10.88 6.47
CA VAL A 206 24.18 -11.11 7.28
C VAL A 206 25.40 -11.11 6.35
N ARG A 207 26.44 -10.40 6.76
CA ARG A 207 27.76 -10.33 6.12
C ARG A 207 28.85 -10.52 7.17
N ALA A 208 30.09 -10.69 6.70
CA ALA A 208 31.23 -10.74 7.60
C ALA A 208 31.54 -9.38 8.22
N ASN A 209 31.47 -8.31 7.41
CA ASN A 209 31.82 -6.96 7.82
C ASN A 209 30.77 -5.95 7.36
N VAL A 210 30.70 -4.81 8.05
CA VAL A 210 29.78 -3.71 7.70
C VAL A 210 30.07 -3.14 6.31
N GLU A 211 31.33 -3.06 5.92
CA GLU A 211 31.77 -2.52 4.63
C GLU A 211 31.26 -3.35 3.45
N ASP A 212 30.93 -4.63 3.66
CA ASP A 212 30.37 -5.49 2.62
C ASP A 212 28.97 -5.03 2.15
N PHE A 213 28.24 -4.25 2.98
CA PHE A 213 26.96 -3.64 2.61
C PHE A 213 27.12 -2.40 1.72
N ASP A 214 28.31 -1.82 1.65
CA ASP A 214 28.60 -0.67 0.80
C ASP A 214 28.97 -1.05 -0.64
N TYR A 215 29.05 -2.34 -0.95
CA TYR A 215 29.47 -2.83 -2.28
C TYR A 215 28.64 -2.26 -3.44
N TYR A 216 27.36 -1.98 -3.21
CA TYR A 216 26.47 -1.39 -4.23
C TYR A 216 26.14 0.08 -3.99
N LYS A 217 26.84 0.77 -3.10
CA LYS A 217 26.55 2.15 -2.70
C LYS A 217 26.51 3.13 -3.88
N ASP A 218 27.33 2.90 -4.89
CA ASP A 218 27.37 3.72 -6.12
C ASP A 218 26.08 3.62 -6.96
N ASN A 219 25.21 2.62 -6.67
CA ASN A 219 23.93 2.44 -7.33
C ASN A 219 22.76 3.00 -6.51
N PHE A 220 23.05 3.65 -5.38
CA PHE A 220 22.01 4.23 -4.52
C PHE A 220 21.68 5.64 -4.98
N GLU A 221 20.41 5.87 -5.33
CA GLU A 221 19.88 7.19 -5.64
C GLU A 221 19.41 7.86 -4.34
N ASN A 222 19.54 9.19 -4.25
CA ASN A 222 19.07 9.99 -3.11
C ASN A 222 19.62 9.52 -1.74
N TYR A 223 20.86 9.03 -1.72
CA TYR A 223 21.48 8.53 -0.49
C TYR A 223 21.62 9.63 0.57
N GLN A 224 21.19 9.32 1.81
CA GLN A 224 21.32 10.18 2.97
C GLN A 224 21.59 9.35 4.21
N ASP A 225 22.52 9.81 5.07
CA ASP A 225 22.63 9.28 6.42
C ASP A 225 21.49 9.81 7.28
N ILE A 226 20.91 8.96 8.11
CA ILE A 226 19.88 9.31 9.10
C ILE A 226 20.37 8.96 10.50
N ASP A 227 19.59 9.32 11.51
CA ASP A 227 19.95 9.07 12.91
C ASP A 227 20.20 7.58 13.18
N ASP A 228 21.23 7.32 14.00
CA ASP A 228 21.55 5.99 14.50
C ASP A 228 20.40 5.44 15.34
N ARG A 229 20.19 4.13 15.28
CA ARG A 229 19.16 3.45 16.05
C ARG A 229 19.73 2.33 16.91
N VAL A 230 19.27 2.22 18.15
CA VAL A 230 19.60 1.08 19.00
C VAL A 230 18.54 -0.03 18.78
N ILE A 231 18.99 -1.20 18.31
CA ILE A 231 18.16 -2.38 18.06
C ILE A 231 18.82 -3.56 18.78
N GLY A 232 18.08 -4.23 19.66
CA GLY A 232 18.62 -5.36 20.42
C GLY A 232 19.83 -5.02 21.30
N GLY A 233 19.96 -3.76 21.72
CA GLY A 233 21.10 -3.29 22.50
C GLY A 233 22.35 -2.92 21.66
N ILE A 234 22.29 -3.03 20.35
CA ILE A 234 23.38 -2.71 19.42
C ILE A 234 23.04 -1.43 18.68
N THR A 235 24.02 -0.52 18.53
CA THR A 235 23.84 0.71 17.76
C THR A 235 24.05 0.44 16.27
N PHE A 236 23.01 0.68 15.50
CA PHE A 236 23.00 0.58 14.04
C PHE A 236 23.14 1.96 13.42
N LYS A 237 23.95 2.08 12.39
CA LYS A 237 24.01 3.26 11.51
C LYS A 237 22.83 3.26 10.58
N GLY A 238 22.08 4.36 10.56
CA GLY A 238 20.91 4.53 9.72
C GLY A 238 21.25 5.22 8.40
N ARG A 239 20.59 4.79 7.32
CA ARG A 239 20.67 5.44 6.01
C ARG A 239 19.39 5.26 5.23
N THR A 240 19.10 6.20 4.33
CA THR A 240 18.02 6.11 3.35
C THR A 240 18.56 6.24 1.95
N TYR A 241 17.90 5.59 1.01
CA TYR A 241 18.26 5.66 -0.40
C TYR A 241 17.14 5.08 -1.27
N LYS A 242 17.18 5.35 -2.58
CA LYS A 242 16.34 4.68 -3.56
C LYS A 242 17.16 3.68 -4.36
N ARG A 243 16.62 2.48 -4.55
CA ARG A 243 17.27 1.42 -5.33
C ARG A 243 16.24 0.59 -6.06
N ILE A 244 16.41 0.42 -7.38
CA ILE A 244 15.52 -0.37 -8.26
C ILE A 244 14.04 0.08 -8.12
N GLY A 245 13.83 1.41 -7.98
CA GLY A 245 12.50 2.00 -7.89
C GLY A 245 11.88 2.01 -6.49
N TYR A 246 12.48 1.35 -5.49
CA TYR A 246 11.99 1.27 -4.11
C TYR A 246 12.73 2.25 -3.20
N ASP A 247 12.00 2.84 -2.26
CA ASP A 247 12.58 3.61 -1.16
C ASP A 247 13.04 2.67 -0.03
N TRP A 248 14.24 2.92 0.47
CA TRP A 248 14.87 2.10 1.51
C TRP A 248 15.20 2.93 2.74
N ILE A 249 14.87 2.37 3.91
CA ILE A 249 15.49 2.73 5.18
C ILE A 249 16.34 1.54 5.58
N GLU A 250 17.63 1.72 5.80
CA GLU A 250 18.54 0.63 6.16
C GLU A 250 19.35 0.96 7.42
N TYR A 251 19.39 0.00 8.31
CA TYR A 251 20.17 0.03 9.55
C TYR A 251 21.25 -1.03 9.51
N VAL A 252 22.52 -0.65 9.66
CA VAL A 252 23.67 -1.55 9.53
C VAL A 252 24.55 -1.49 10.79
N ALA A 253 24.93 -2.65 11.32
CA ALA A 253 25.84 -2.74 12.46
C ALA A 253 26.78 -3.94 12.39
N GLN A 254 28.00 -3.79 12.90
CA GLN A 254 28.85 -4.92 13.27
C GLN A 254 28.31 -5.52 14.57
N ILE A 255 28.05 -6.83 14.56
CA ILE A 255 27.54 -7.56 15.73
C ILE A 255 28.70 -8.04 16.58
N ASP A 256 29.72 -8.62 15.93
CA ASP A 256 30.97 -9.07 16.52
C ASP A 256 32.06 -9.23 15.45
N ASP A 257 33.21 -9.81 15.82
CA ASP A 257 34.30 -10.12 14.89
C ASP A 257 33.81 -11.22 13.89
N GLY A 258 33.44 -10.80 12.69
CA GLY A 258 33.04 -11.69 11.60
C GLY A 258 31.53 -11.78 11.35
N ARG A 259 30.69 -11.02 12.11
CA ARG A 259 29.25 -10.94 11.83
C ARG A 259 28.77 -9.47 11.82
N ALA A 260 28.24 -9.06 10.71
CA ALA A 260 27.52 -7.79 10.55
C ALA A 260 26.08 -8.07 10.08
N LEU A 261 25.15 -7.24 10.51
CA LEU A 261 23.72 -7.35 10.17
C LEU A 261 23.24 -6.06 9.51
N SER A 262 22.53 -6.20 8.40
CA SER A 262 21.68 -5.18 7.81
C SER A 262 20.21 -5.50 8.06
N ILE A 263 19.44 -4.51 8.45
CA ILE A 263 18.00 -4.52 8.59
C ILE A 263 17.47 -3.45 7.63
N GLY A 264 16.93 -3.88 6.49
CA GLY A 264 16.43 -3.00 5.44
C GLY A 264 14.90 -2.98 5.41
N LEU A 265 14.31 -1.80 5.48
CA LEU A 265 12.88 -1.58 5.29
C LEU A 265 12.67 -1.06 3.86
N THR A 266 11.73 -1.66 3.14
CA THR A 266 11.47 -1.34 1.73
C THR A 266 10.04 -0.85 1.57
N ASP A 267 9.88 0.40 1.12
CA ASP A 267 8.58 1.07 0.95
C ASP A 267 7.65 0.97 2.18
N ILE A 268 8.24 0.97 3.37
CA ILE A 268 7.53 1.10 4.64
C ILE A 268 8.20 2.14 5.51
N ASP A 269 7.40 3.00 6.13
CA ASP A 269 7.88 3.98 7.09
C ASP A 269 8.16 3.33 8.45
N CYS A 270 9.25 3.78 9.10
CA CYS A 270 9.62 3.35 10.45
C CYS A 270 9.58 4.54 11.42
N VAL A 271 8.39 5.12 11.54
CA VAL A 271 8.13 6.23 12.47
C VAL A 271 7.83 5.68 13.87
N PRO A 272 8.27 6.33 14.97
CA PRO A 272 8.01 5.86 16.33
C PRO A 272 6.54 5.51 16.58
N GLY A 273 6.27 4.28 17.00
CA GLY A 273 4.95 3.73 17.31
C GLY A 273 4.23 3.03 16.16
N THR A 274 4.74 3.07 14.93
CA THR A 274 4.24 2.26 13.82
C THR A 274 4.63 0.79 13.98
N MET A 275 3.98 -0.12 13.25
CA MET A 275 4.28 -1.55 13.38
C MET A 275 5.75 -1.90 13.08
N PRO A 276 6.40 -1.38 12.02
CA PRO A 276 7.83 -1.59 11.82
C PRO A 276 8.68 -1.12 12.99
N ASP A 277 8.36 0.03 13.58
CA ASP A 277 9.07 0.54 14.77
C ASP A 277 8.91 -0.39 15.98
N VAL A 278 7.70 -0.89 16.24
CA VAL A 278 7.42 -1.83 17.33
C VAL A 278 8.16 -3.15 17.13
N ILE A 279 8.18 -3.68 15.90
CA ILE A 279 8.92 -4.91 15.54
C ILE A 279 10.43 -4.71 15.80
N LEU A 280 11.01 -3.62 15.28
CA LEU A 280 12.45 -3.33 15.45
C LEU A 280 12.82 -3.08 16.91
N SER A 281 12.01 -2.31 17.63
CA SER A 281 12.26 -1.98 19.04
C SER A 281 12.17 -3.19 19.97
N GLY A 282 11.39 -4.21 19.58
CA GLY A 282 11.25 -5.47 20.30
C GLY A 282 12.29 -6.53 19.94
N MET A 283 13.23 -6.24 19.02
CA MET A 283 14.22 -7.23 18.58
C MET A 283 15.26 -7.54 19.65
N THR A 284 15.67 -8.81 19.67
CA THR A 284 16.89 -9.27 20.33
C THR A 284 17.76 -9.95 19.28
N ILE A 285 19.05 -9.64 19.29
CA ILE A 285 20.04 -10.10 18.30
C ILE A 285 21.11 -10.90 19.04
N GLN A 286 21.43 -12.13 18.54
CA GLN A 286 22.36 -13.08 19.17
C GLN A 286 23.27 -13.76 18.13
#